data_43d138d86f60644dda8f8af906da1a68
#
_entry.id   43d138d86f60644dda8f8af906da1a68
#
_cell.length_a   1.000
_cell.length_b   1.000
_cell.length_c   1.000
_cell.angle_alpha   90.00
_cell.angle_beta   90.00
_cell.angle_gamma   90.00
#
_symmetry.space_group_name_H-M   'P 1'
#
loop_
_entity.id
_entity.type
_entity.pdbx_description
1 polymer ?
#
loop_
_entity_poly.entity_id
_entity_poly.type
_entity_poly.pdbx_seq_one_letter_code
_entity_poly.pdbx_strand_id
1 'polypeptide(L)'
;MNVRAPLLSVAALCSLAACSQQTPAINHDLSTAPADAFMAAIAAHCGQAFAGRVVEDTPAPTGEDPFAGQRLVMHVRGCADPGHELRIPFHVGDDHSRTWIITRTENGLKLKHDHRHADGSPDAITLYGGDSKPPGTAERQQFPADGDSVAMFRRAGMLASTHNTWAMEVEPDQRFVYELTRPEGRRFRVEFDLSKPVALPPAPWGDEAPPAP
;
A
#
# COMPACT_ATOMS: atom_id res chain seq x y z
N MET A 1 -79.28 3.83 61.26
CA MET A 1 -78.87 4.57 60.11
C MET A 1 -77.34 4.37 59.94
N ASN A 2 -76.99 3.44 59.05
CA ASN A 2 -75.57 3.04 58.83
C ASN A 2 -75.02 3.70 57.60
N VAL A 3 -74.07 4.58 57.80
CA VAL A 3 -73.35 5.26 56.69
C VAL A 3 -72.03 4.48 56.45
N ARG A 4 -71.94 3.80 55.33
CA ARG A 4 -70.70 3.18 54.85
C ARG A 4 -69.84 4.19 54.05
N ALA A 5 -68.59 4.40 54.47
CA ALA A 5 -67.59 5.17 53.73
C ALA A 5 -66.90 4.21 52.69
N PRO A 6 -66.58 4.70 51.49
CA PRO A 6 -65.85 3.93 50.52
C PRO A 6 -64.32 4.11 50.73
N LEU A 7 -63.59 2.96 50.68
CA LEU A 7 -62.15 2.90 50.63
C LEU A 7 -61.66 3.24 49.21
N LEU A 8 -60.83 4.29 49.09
CA LEU A 8 -60.10 4.60 47.89
C LEU A 8 -58.77 3.82 47.90
N SER A 9 -58.61 2.91 46.95
CA SER A 9 -57.35 2.21 46.69
C SER A 9 -56.50 3.08 45.78
N VAL A 10 -55.33 3.55 46.25
CA VAL A 10 -54.32 4.22 45.46
C VAL A 10 -53.37 3.16 44.86
N ALA A 11 -53.44 2.96 43.56
CA ALA A 11 -52.52 2.12 42.82
C ALA A 11 -51.24 2.93 42.52
N ALA A 12 -50.12 2.56 43.13
CA ALA A 12 -48.81 3.13 42.82
C ALA A 12 -48.26 2.49 41.55
N LEU A 13 -48.17 3.23 40.46
CA LEU A 13 -47.41 2.84 39.25
C LEU A 13 -45.91 3.02 39.50
N CYS A 14 -45.18 1.92 39.66
CA CYS A 14 -43.73 1.92 39.60
C CYS A 14 -43.27 1.97 38.12
N SER A 15 -42.81 3.12 37.65
CA SER A 15 -42.16 3.26 36.35
C SER A 15 -40.73 2.74 36.44
N LEU A 16 -40.48 1.57 35.86
CA LEU A 16 -39.12 1.04 35.65
C LEU A 16 -38.45 1.82 34.52
N ALA A 17 -37.57 2.77 34.87
CA ALA A 17 -36.68 3.40 33.93
C ALA A 17 -35.58 2.39 33.53
N ALA A 18 -35.69 1.80 32.34
CA ALA A 18 -34.62 1.01 31.73
C ALA A 18 -33.49 1.96 31.28
N CYS A 19 -32.42 2.01 32.06
CA CYS A 19 -31.16 2.58 31.60
C CYS A 19 -30.60 1.71 30.49
N SER A 20 -30.80 2.09 29.22
CA SER A 20 -30.04 1.54 28.07
C SER A 20 -28.59 2.00 28.21
N GLN A 21 -27.74 1.09 28.66
CA GLN A 21 -26.28 1.29 28.55
C GLN A 21 -25.92 1.17 27.07
N GLN A 22 -25.75 2.29 26.41
CA GLN A 22 -25.09 2.34 25.11
C GLN A 22 -23.63 1.98 25.34
N THR A 23 -23.24 0.76 24.95
CA THR A 23 -21.84 0.37 24.78
C THR A 23 -21.23 1.33 23.75
N PRO A 24 -20.14 2.04 24.05
CA PRO A 24 -19.48 2.85 23.04
C PRO A 24 -19.05 1.92 21.90
N ALA A 25 -19.54 2.18 20.69
CA ALA A 25 -19.01 1.56 19.49
C ALA A 25 -17.52 1.88 19.43
N ILE A 26 -16.67 0.88 19.51
CA ILE A 26 -15.25 1.02 19.28
C ILE A 26 -15.11 1.43 17.82
N ASN A 27 -14.79 2.71 17.59
CA ASN A 27 -14.51 3.24 16.26
C ASN A 27 -13.22 2.59 15.74
N HIS A 28 -13.33 1.43 15.09
CA HIS A 28 -12.26 0.84 14.29
C HIS A 28 -11.94 1.66 13.02
N ASP A 29 -12.72 2.70 12.72
CA ASP A 29 -12.75 3.38 11.42
C ASP A 29 -11.65 4.44 11.23
N LEU A 30 -11.01 4.93 12.29
CA LEU A 30 -10.05 6.03 12.18
C LEU A 30 -8.61 5.60 11.83
N SER A 31 -8.26 4.32 11.98
CA SER A 31 -6.89 3.85 11.70
C SER A 31 -6.72 3.32 10.27
N THR A 32 -7.80 3.00 9.57
CA THR A 32 -7.78 2.40 8.23
C THR A 32 -8.06 3.41 7.12
N ALA A 33 -8.75 4.51 7.42
CA ALA A 33 -9.08 5.55 6.45
C ALA A 33 -7.88 6.09 5.62
N PRO A 34 -6.69 6.35 6.21
CA PRO A 34 -5.52 6.76 5.43
C PRO A 34 -5.05 5.71 4.43
N ALA A 35 -5.10 4.42 4.77
CA ALA A 35 -4.73 3.33 3.88
C ALA A 35 -5.70 3.21 2.70
N ASP A 36 -7.01 3.31 2.98
CA ASP A 36 -8.05 3.24 1.95
C ASP A 36 -7.98 4.45 1.00
N ALA A 37 -7.74 5.65 1.54
CA ALA A 37 -7.54 6.85 0.75
C ALA A 37 -6.28 6.77 -0.13
N PHE A 38 -5.18 6.21 0.40
CA PHE A 38 -3.94 5.98 -0.34
C PHE A 38 -4.17 5.01 -1.52
N MET A 39 -4.83 3.88 -1.27
CA MET A 39 -5.19 2.91 -2.33
C MET A 39 -6.08 3.55 -3.39
N ALA A 40 -7.11 4.30 -2.99
CA ALA A 40 -8.02 4.98 -3.89
C ALA A 40 -7.30 6.02 -4.77
N ALA A 41 -6.34 6.78 -4.20
CA ALA A 41 -5.54 7.75 -4.93
C ALA A 41 -4.71 7.11 -6.05
N ILE A 42 -4.11 5.93 -5.80
CA ILE A 42 -3.40 5.18 -6.84
C ILE A 42 -4.38 4.56 -7.83
N ALA A 43 -5.49 3.99 -7.36
CA ALA A 43 -6.51 3.33 -8.18
C ALA A 43 -7.19 4.27 -9.19
N ALA A 44 -7.23 5.57 -8.91
CA ALA A 44 -7.72 6.57 -9.86
C ALA A 44 -6.95 6.57 -11.19
N HIS A 45 -5.73 6.04 -11.19
CA HIS A 45 -4.85 5.91 -12.37
C HIS A 45 -4.82 4.50 -12.97
N CYS A 46 -5.78 3.65 -12.63
CA CYS A 46 -5.85 2.27 -13.16
C CYS A 46 -5.88 2.25 -14.70
N GLY A 47 -5.05 1.38 -15.29
CA GLY A 47 -4.88 1.26 -16.73
C GLY A 47 -3.95 2.31 -17.35
N GLN A 48 -3.36 3.20 -16.57
CA GLN A 48 -2.46 4.26 -17.06
C GLN A 48 -1.00 3.96 -16.71
N ALA A 49 -0.10 4.44 -17.56
CA ALA A 49 1.34 4.37 -17.36
C ALA A 49 1.95 5.76 -17.35
N PHE A 50 3.03 5.93 -16.57
CA PHE A 50 3.66 7.22 -16.33
C PHE A 50 5.17 7.13 -16.42
N ALA A 51 5.80 8.12 -17.04
CA ALA A 51 7.26 8.23 -17.09
C ALA A 51 7.80 8.70 -15.75
N GLY A 52 8.96 8.16 -15.37
CA GLY A 52 9.67 8.51 -14.15
C GLY A 52 11.12 8.87 -14.36
N ARG A 53 11.74 9.36 -13.30
CA ARG A 53 13.15 9.66 -13.22
C ARG A 53 13.68 9.41 -11.82
N VAL A 54 14.94 9.01 -11.70
CA VAL A 54 15.65 9.03 -10.42
C VAL A 54 15.87 10.49 -10.03
N VAL A 55 15.41 10.87 -8.84
CA VAL A 55 15.56 12.24 -8.30
C VAL A 55 16.54 12.30 -7.15
N GLU A 56 16.84 11.15 -6.53
CA GLU A 56 17.86 11.03 -5.48
C GLU A 56 18.44 9.62 -5.48
N ASP A 57 19.77 9.53 -5.39
CA ASP A 57 20.51 8.28 -5.22
C ASP A 57 21.76 8.55 -4.37
N THR A 58 21.61 8.42 -3.06
CA THR A 58 22.65 8.76 -2.07
C THR A 58 22.93 7.57 -1.15
N PRO A 59 24.19 7.17 -0.89
CA PRO A 59 25.36 7.59 -1.68
C PRO A 59 25.23 7.11 -3.12
N ALA A 60 25.89 7.81 -4.04
CA ALA A 60 25.92 7.39 -5.43
C ALA A 60 26.42 5.95 -5.58
N PRO A 61 25.92 5.17 -6.54
CA PRO A 61 26.39 3.81 -6.80
C PRO A 61 27.91 3.78 -7.03
N THR A 62 28.59 2.79 -6.44
CA THR A 62 30.03 2.60 -6.65
C THR A 62 30.34 1.66 -7.82
N GLY A 63 29.30 1.12 -8.47
CA GLY A 63 29.37 0.20 -9.60
C GLY A 63 28.40 0.59 -10.70
N GLU A 64 27.99 -0.39 -11.50
CA GLU A 64 27.00 -0.19 -12.54
C GLU A 64 25.65 0.27 -11.94
N ASP A 65 25.13 1.38 -12.48
CA ASP A 65 23.81 1.90 -12.10
C ASP A 65 22.76 1.35 -13.10
N PRO A 66 21.85 0.47 -12.68
CA PRO A 66 20.86 -0.11 -13.59
C PRO A 66 19.83 0.91 -14.09
N PHE A 67 19.74 2.09 -13.47
CA PHE A 67 18.78 3.15 -13.84
C PHE A 67 19.41 4.21 -14.74
N ALA A 68 20.75 4.29 -14.83
CA ALA A 68 21.46 5.33 -15.57
C ALA A 68 21.09 5.31 -17.05
N GLY A 69 20.55 6.43 -17.55
CA GLY A 69 20.16 6.57 -18.95
C GLY A 69 18.96 5.73 -19.39
N GLN A 70 18.34 4.99 -18.48
CA GLN A 70 17.19 4.15 -18.79
C GLN A 70 15.88 4.94 -18.76
N ARG A 71 14.96 4.57 -19.64
CA ARG A 71 13.56 5.02 -19.55
C ARG A 71 12.89 4.30 -18.39
N LEU A 72 12.38 5.07 -17.43
CA LEU A 72 11.64 4.53 -16.29
C LEU A 72 10.14 4.72 -16.53
N VAL A 73 9.35 3.65 -16.34
CA VAL A 73 7.90 3.71 -16.50
C VAL A 73 7.23 2.89 -15.40
N MET A 74 6.28 3.48 -14.69
CA MET A 74 5.33 2.73 -13.87
C MET A 74 4.02 2.52 -14.64
N HIS A 75 3.31 1.42 -14.37
CA HIS A 75 2.01 1.14 -14.96
C HIS A 75 1.05 0.65 -13.87
N VAL A 76 0.00 1.39 -13.56
CA VAL A 76 -1.05 0.95 -12.61
C VAL A 76 -1.96 -0.06 -13.34
N ARG A 77 -1.60 -1.35 -13.28
CA ARG A 77 -2.12 -2.37 -14.19
C ARG A 77 -3.13 -3.32 -13.54
N GLY A 78 -2.80 -3.88 -12.39
CA GLY A 78 -3.62 -4.89 -11.72
C GLY A 78 -4.64 -4.24 -10.82
N CYS A 79 -5.82 -3.97 -11.35
CA CYS A 79 -6.89 -3.23 -10.68
C CYS A 79 -8.23 -3.99 -10.70
N ALA A 80 -8.20 -5.32 -10.68
CA ALA A 80 -9.42 -6.12 -10.67
C ALA A 80 -10.25 -5.90 -9.39
N ASP A 81 -9.57 -5.74 -8.27
CA ASP A 81 -10.15 -5.33 -6.98
C ASP A 81 -9.26 -4.26 -6.35
N PRO A 82 -9.34 -2.99 -6.79
CA PRO A 82 -8.41 -1.95 -6.40
C PRO A 82 -8.51 -1.53 -4.94
N GLY A 83 -9.58 -1.88 -4.25
CA GLY A 83 -9.72 -1.70 -2.80
C GLY A 83 -8.96 -2.75 -2.00
N HIS A 84 -8.63 -3.90 -2.60
CA HIS A 84 -7.93 -4.99 -1.97
C HIS A 84 -6.48 -5.13 -2.44
N GLU A 85 -6.22 -5.12 -3.74
CA GLU A 85 -4.88 -5.28 -4.30
C GLU A 85 -4.66 -4.39 -5.53
N LEU A 86 -3.47 -3.77 -5.59
CA LEU A 86 -2.97 -3.06 -6.75
C LEU A 86 -1.62 -3.66 -7.17
N ARG A 87 -1.44 -3.87 -8.48
CA ARG A 87 -0.17 -4.30 -9.09
C ARG A 87 0.36 -3.21 -9.99
N ILE A 88 1.58 -2.78 -9.71
CA ILE A 88 2.21 -1.65 -10.38
C ILE A 88 3.56 -2.10 -10.92
N PRO A 89 3.65 -2.61 -12.16
CA PRO A 89 4.91 -2.85 -12.84
C PRO A 89 5.79 -1.61 -12.89
N PHE A 90 7.08 -1.80 -12.63
CA PHE A 90 8.12 -0.80 -12.76
C PHE A 90 9.14 -1.26 -13.79
N HIS A 91 9.12 -0.65 -14.97
CA HIS A 91 9.98 -0.94 -16.10
C HIS A 91 11.21 -0.05 -16.11
N VAL A 92 12.36 -0.65 -16.39
CA VAL A 92 13.66 0.03 -16.50
C VAL A 92 14.26 -0.30 -17.87
N GLY A 93 14.04 0.55 -18.86
CA GLY A 93 14.37 0.23 -20.25
C GLY A 93 13.61 -1.02 -20.70
N ASP A 94 14.33 -2.05 -21.17
CA ASP A 94 13.80 -3.34 -21.60
C ASP A 94 13.70 -4.36 -20.46
N ASP A 95 14.05 -3.98 -19.23
CA ASP A 95 13.86 -4.82 -18.05
C ASP A 95 12.46 -4.65 -17.48
N HIS A 96 11.64 -5.71 -17.64
CA HIS A 96 10.25 -5.78 -17.17
C HIS A 96 10.09 -6.70 -15.95
N SER A 97 11.16 -6.90 -15.17
CA SER A 97 11.23 -7.87 -14.09
C SER A 97 10.47 -7.48 -12.82
N ARG A 98 10.12 -6.21 -12.62
CA ARG A 98 9.69 -5.67 -11.32
C ARG A 98 8.21 -5.33 -11.30
N THR A 99 7.51 -5.77 -10.24
CA THR A 99 6.13 -5.35 -9.95
C THR A 99 5.99 -5.06 -8.46
N TRP A 100 5.52 -3.88 -8.12
CA TRP A 100 5.05 -3.58 -6.76
C TRP A 100 3.64 -4.12 -6.59
N ILE A 101 3.42 -4.87 -5.51
CA ILE A 101 2.12 -5.39 -5.11
C ILE A 101 1.75 -4.72 -3.80
N ILE A 102 0.66 -3.95 -3.80
CA ILE A 102 0.14 -3.29 -2.61
C ILE A 102 -1.17 -3.99 -2.26
N THR A 103 -1.23 -4.59 -1.07
CA THR A 103 -2.41 -5.32 -0.60
C THR A 103 -2.97 -4.64 0.63
N ARG A 104 -4.29 -4.49 0.70
CA ARG A 104 -5.02 -4.03 1.87
C ARG A 104 -5.04 -5.14 2.93
N THR A 105 -4.69 -4.80 4.17
CA THR A 105 -4.73 -5.71 5.32
C THR A 105 -5.61 -5.14 6.42
N GLU A 106 -5.95 -5.93 7.42
CA GLU A 106 -6.75 -5.45 8.58
C GLU A 106 -6.12 -4.26 9.29
N ASN A 107 -4.76 -4.16 9.30
CA ASN A 107 -4.02 -3.17 10.06
C ASN A 107 -3.38 -2.07 9.19
N GLY A 108 -3.69 -2.02 7.90
CA GLY A 108 -3.09 -1.05 6.98
C GLY A 108 -2.85 -1.64 5.60
N LEU A 109 -1.64 -1.46 5.08
CA LEU A 109 -1.22 -1.96 3.77
C LEU A 109 -0.02 -2.90 3.91
N LYS A 110 0.17 -3.74 2.91
CA LYS A 110 1.38 -4.56 2.71
C LYS A 110 1.96 -4.26 1.34
N LEU A 111 3.25 -3.99 1.28
CA LEU A 111 4.01 -3.89 0.04
C LEU A 111 4.83 -5.16 -0.17
N LYS A 112 4.76 -5.73 -1.38
CA LYS A 112 5.68 -6.76 -1.85
C LYS A 112 6.26 -6.38 -3.21
N HIS A 113 7.53 -6.74 -3.40
CA HIS A 113 8.25 -6.57 -4.66
C HIS A 113 8.32 -7.94 -5.35
N ASP A 114 7.54 -8.14 -6.40
CA ASP A 114 7.64 -9.32 -7.24
C ASP A 114 8.71 -9.11 -8.31
N HIS A 115 9.69 -9.99 -8.35
CA HIS A 115 10.74 -10.01 -9.35
C HIS A 115 10.68 -11.30 -10.14
N ARG A 116 10.71 -11.18 -11.46
CA ARG A 116 10.60 -12.30 -12.39
C ARG A 116 11.74 -12.28 -13.41
N HIS A 117 12.16 -13.46 -13.87
CA HIS A 117 12.97 -13.61 -15.06
C HIS A 117 12.14 -13.45 -16.33
N ALA A 118 12.81 -13.28 -17.49
CA ALA A 118 12.12 -13.08 -18.77
C ALA A 118 11.24 -14.25 -19.23
N ASP A 119 11.48 -15.44 -18.69
CA ASP A 119 10.63 -16.63 -18.89
C ASP A 119 9.43 -16.71 -17.94
N GLY A 120 9.26 -15.70 -17.09
CA GLY A 120 8.18 -15.60 -16.10
C GLY A 120 8.45 -16.33 -14.79
N SER A 121 9.55 -17.09 -14.66
CA SER A 121 9.92 -17.75 -13.41
C SER A 121 10.28 -16.71 -12.33
N PRO A 122 9.99 -16.99 -11.04
CA PRO A 122 10.33 -16.07 -9.96
C PRO A 122 11.85 -15.98 -9.77
N ASP A 123 12.35 -14.77 -9.51
CA ASP A 123 13.72 -14.58 -9.06
C ASP A 123 13.93 -15.17 -7.65
N ALA A 124 15.16 -15.55 -7.33
CA ALA A 124 15.52 -16.02 -5.99
C ALA A 124 15.29 -14.96 -4.90
N ILE A 125 15.38 -13.68 -5.25
CA ILE A 125 15.11 -12.53 -4.39
C ILE A 125 13.83 -11.83 -4.87
N THR A 126 12.69 -12.41 -4.48
CA THR A 126 11.36 -11.93 -4.86
C THR A 126 10.40 -11.94 -3.67
N LEU A 127 9.28 -11.22 -3.78
CA LEU A 127 8.24 -11.08 -2.75
C LEU A 127 8.75 -10.54 -1.40
N TYR A 128 9.83 -9.78 -1.43
CA TYR A 128 10.28 -9.02 -0.27
C TYR A 128 9.49 -7.72 -0.10
N GLY A 129 9.46 -7.21 1.13
CA GLY A 129 8.69 -6.01 1.48
C GLY A 129 8.29 -6.03 2.95
N GLY A 130 7.11 -5.50 3.28
CA GLY A 130 6.61 -5.52 4.64
C GLY A 130 5.26 -4.85 4.81
N ASP A 131 4.75 -4.89 6.03
CA ASP A 131 3.52 -4.21 6.41
C ASP A 131 3.77 -2.71 6.61
N SER A 132 2.73 -1.89 6.34
CA SER A 132 2.83 -0.45 6.55
C SER A 132 2.98 -0.11 8.03
N LYS A 133 3.85 0.88 8.32
CA LYS A 133 4.07 1.37 9.67
C LYS A 133 3.01 2.43 10.02
N PRO A 134 2.22 2.24 11.10
CA PRO A 134 1.30 3.26 11.57
C PRO A 134 2.05 4.46 12.23
N PRO A 135 1.49 5.68 12.18
CA PRO A 135 0.43 6.07 11.28
C PRO A 135 0.97 6.38 9.89
N GLY A 136 0.38 5.80 8.84
CA GLY A 136 0.53 6.30 7.47
C GLY A 136 -0.43 7.48 7.23
N THR A 137 -0.27 8.15 6.09
CA THR A 137 -1.22 9.18 5.63
C THR A 137 -1.87 8.77 4.31
N ALA A 138 -2.87 9.52 3.88
CA ALA A 138 -3.48 9.31 2.56
C ALA A 138 -2.48 9.54 1.41
N GLU A 139 -1.42 10.32 1.65
CA GLU A 139 -0.41 10.69 0.65
C GLU A 139 0.87 9.87 0.78
N ARG A 140 1.14 9.23 1.95
CA ARG A 140 2.40 8.53 2.18
C ARG A 140 2.24 7.31 3.08
N GLN A 141 2.79 6.19 2.62
CA GLN A 141 2.89 4.94 3.38
C GLN A 141 4.34 4.46 3.45
N GLN A 142 4.75 3.88 4.58
CA GLN A 142 6.10 3.36 4.80
C GLN A 142 6.04 1.87 5.15
N PHE A 143 6.95 1.10 4.58
CA PHE A 143 6.97 -0.37 4.65
C PHE A 143 8.37 -0.85 5.06
N PRO A 144 8.68 -1.00 6.36
CA PRO A 144 9.92 -1.63 6.80
C PRO A 144 9.98 -3.10 6.35
N ALA A 145 11.18 -3.61 6.08
CA ALA A 145 11.37 -5.02 5.76
C ALA A 145 10.80 -5.92 6.85
N ASP A 146 9.88 -6.83 6.48
CA ASP A 146 9.31 -7.82 7.38
C ASP A 146 10.28 -8.96 7.72
N GLY A 147 9.89 -9.84 8.65
CA GLY A 147 10.72 -10.94 9.11
C GLY A 147 11.14 -11.90 7.98
N ASP A 148 10.25 -12.17 7.04
CA ASP A 148 10.52 -13.06 5.89
C ASP A 148 11.52 -12.44 4.93
N SER A 149 11.38 -11.15 4.63
CA SER A 149 12.32 -10.37 3.83
C SER A 149 13.70 -10.31 4.47
N VAL A 150 13.76 -10.02 5.77
CA VAL A 150 15.02 -10.02 6.55
C VAL A 150 15.69 -11.39 6.51
N ALA A 151 14.93 -12.47 6.70
CA ALA A 151 15.47 -13.83 6.63
C ALA A 151 15.99 -14.17 5.22
N MET A 152 15.26 -13.78 4.18
CA MET A 152 15.68 -13.95 2.78
C MET A 152 16.99 -13.20 2.50
N PHE A 153 17.06 -11.90 2.83
CA PHE A 153 18.26 -11.10 2.62
C PHE A 153 19.48 -11.63 3.36
N ARG A 154 19.30 -12.14 4.59
CA ARG A 154 20.39 -12.79 5.35
C ARG A 154 20.90 -14.03 4.64
N ARG A 155 20.01 -14.92 4.16
CA ARG A 155 20.41 -16.13 3.41
C ARG A 155 21.14 -15.77 2.11
N ALA A 156 20.76 -14.67 1.46
CA ALA A 156 21.38 -14.20 0.22
C ALA A 156 22.67 -13.38 0.46
N GLY A 157 23.11 -13.16 1.70
CA GLY A 157 24.28 -12.32 2.01
C GLY A 157 24.04 -10.82 1.84
N MET A 158 22.81 -10.38 1.62
CA MET A 158 22.40 -8.99 1.40
C MET A 158 22.14 -8.27 2.73
N LEU A 159 23.14 -8.23 3.61
CA LEU A 159 22.97 -7.77 5.00
C LEU A 159 22.46 -6.33 5.11
N ALA A 160 22.92 -5.43 4.26
CA ALA A 160 22.44 -4.04 4.24
C ALA A 160 20.93 -3.95 3.94
N SER A 161 20.39 -4.87 3.13
CA SER A 161 18.97 -4.88 2.76
C SER A 161 18.03 -5.32 3.90
N THR A 162 18.58 -5.91 4.97
CA THR A 162 17.78 -6.26 6.17
C THR A 162 17.24 -5.04 6.91
N HIS A 163 17.77 -3.86 6.62
CA HIS A 163 17.36 -2.58 7.23
C HIS A 163 16.57 -1.68 6.26
N ASN A 164 16.17 -2.22 5.11
CA ASN A 164 15.39 -1.47 4.14
C ASN A 164 14.05 -1.00 4.74
N THR A 165 13.74 0.26 4.48
CA THR A 165 12.39 0.79 4.58
C THR A 165 12.02 1.39 3.24
N TRP A 166 10.96 0.89 2.66
CA TRP A 166 10.38 1.49 1.45
C TRP A 166 9.31 2.49 1.83
N ALA A 167 9.10 3.48 0.97
CA ALA A 167 7.96 4.36 1.07
C ALA A 167 7.38 4.62 -0.31
N MET A 168 6.09 4.86 -0.34
CA MET A 168 5.38 5.34 -1.52
C MET A 168 4.62 6.61 -1.15
N GLU A 169 4.67 7.59 -2.07
CA GLU A 169 3.91 8.84 -1.97
C GLU A 169 3.02 8.97 -3.20
N VAL A 170 1.83 9.52 -3.01
CA VAL A 170 0.92 9.84 -4.11
C VAL A 170 0.29 11.21 -3.89
N GLU A 171 0.47 12.09 -4.87
CA GLU A 171 -0.29 13.32 -5.04
C GLU A 171 -1.10 13.13 -6.32
N PRO A 172 -2.42 12.89 -6.22
CA PRO A 172 -3.25 12.56 -7.38
C PRO A 172 -3.08 13.58 -8.52
N ASP A 173 -3.02 13.09 -9.76
CA ASP A 173 -2.82 13.89 -10.98
C ASP A 173 -1.53 14.73 -11.02
N GLN A 174 -0.63 14.57 -10.04
CA GLN A 174 0.63 15.32 -9.98
C GLN A 174 1.82 14.37 -10.02
N ARG A 175 2.00 13.56 -8.96
CA ARG A 175 3.16 12.68 -8.86
C ARG A 175 2.93 11.44 -8.03
N PHE A 176 3.71 10.41 -8.35
CA PHE A 176 3.93 9.25 -7.51
C PHE A 176 5.42 9.14 -7.22
N VAL A 177 5.78 8.76 -6.00
CA VAL A 177 7.18 8.56 -5.60
C VAL A 177 7.35 7.17 -5.00
N TYR A 178 8.38 6.47 -5.44
CA TYR A 178 8.92 5.30 -4.77
C TYR A 178 10.24 5.66 -4.10
N GLU A 179 10.38 5.32 -2.84
CA GLU A 179 11.58 5.60 -2.04
C GLU A 179 12.09 4.33 -1.35
N LEU A 180 13.41 4.18 -1.30
CA LEU A 180 14.11 3.22 -0.45
C LEU A 180 15.05 3.99 0.48
N THR A 181 14.99 3.70 1.78
CA THR A 181 15.91 4.26 2.77
C THR A 181 16.53 3.16 3.63
N ARG A 182 17.72 3.48 4.22
CA ARG A 182 18.39 2.69 5.28
C ARG A 182 18.97 3.63 6.33
N PRO A 183 19.15 3.16 7.59
CA PRO A 183 19.70 3.98 8.67
C PRO A 183 21.08 4.58 8.36
N GLU A 184 21.91 3.88 7.55
CA GLU A 184 23.28 4.29 7.21
C GLU A 184 23.33 5.42 6.17
N GLY A 185 22.21 6.09 5.89
CA GLY A 185 22.12 7.23 5.00
C GLY A 185 21.84 6.86 3.54
N ARG A 186 21.56 5.60 3.23
CA ARG A 186 21.07 5.21 1.89
C ARG A 186 19.71 5.84 1.63
N ARG A 187 19.60 6.56 0.53
CA ARG A 187 18.33 7.05 0.00
C ARG A 187 18.31 6.93 -1.52
N PHE A 188 17.27 6.28 -2.02
CA PHE A 188 16.99 6.18 -3.45
C PHE A 188 15.54 6.59 -3.68
N ARG A 189 15.31 7.52 -4.63
CA ARG A 189 13.96 8.01 -4.97
C ARG A 189 13.77 8.04 -6.45
N VAL A 190 12.63 7.53 -6.89
CA VAL A 190 12.12 7.66 -8.26
C VAL A 190 10.80 8.41 -8.20
N GLU A 191 10.65 9.43 -9.03
CA GLU A 191 9.43 10.23 -9.16
C GLU A 191 8.81 10.00 -10.54
N PHE A 192 7.48 9.82 -10.58
CA PHE A 192 6.68 9.64 -11.79
C PHE A 192 5.69 10.79 -11.93
N ASP A 193 5.58 11.36 -13.13
CA ASP A 193 4.67 12.48 -13.45
C ASP A 193 3.27 11.95 -13.78
N LEU A 194 2.36 11.97 -12.80
CA LEU A 194 0.98 11.50 -12.96
C LEU A 194 0.11 12.47 -13.79
N SER A 195 0.60 13.67 -14.10
CA SER A 195 -0.14 14.62 -14.93
C SER A 195 -0.10 14.28 -16.43
N LYS A 196 0.79 13.35 -16.83
CA LYS A 196 1.06 13.05 -18.25
C LYS A 196 1.16 11.54 -18.48
N PRO A 197 0.04 10.86 -18.72
CA PRO A 197 0.08 9.46 -19.12
C PRO A 197 0.93 9.25 -20.38
N VAL A 198 1.66 8.13 -20.41
CA VAL A 198 2.46 7.72 -21.56
C VAL A 198 1.89 6.46 -22.21
N ALA A 199 2.40 6.09 -23.40
CA ALA A 199 2.04 4.83 -24.03
C ALA A 199 2.30 3.66 -23.09
N LEU A 200 1.36 2.70 -23.05
CA LEU A 200 1.47 1.52 -22.21
C LEU A 200 2.74 0.73 -22.56
N PRO A 201 3.53 0.33 -21.56
CA PRO A 201 4.66 -0.54 -21.77
C PRO A 201 4.20 -1.98 -22.08
N PRO A 202 5.09 -2.88 -22.53
CA PRO A 202 4.81 -4.31 -22.56
C PRO A 202 4.35 -4.82 -21.19
N ALA A 203 3.74 -6.03 -21.15
CA ALA A 203 3.44 -6.68 -19.89
C ALA A 203 4.71 -6.95 -19.09
N PRO A 204 4.67 -6.90 -17.74
CA PRO A 204 5.78 -7.35 -16.93
C PRO A 204 6.00 -8.86 -17.12
N TRP A 205 7.22 -9.30 -16.92
CA TRP A 205 7.55 -10.72 -17.03
C TRP A 205 6.75 -11.55 -16.03
N GLY A 206 6.20 -12.67 -16.51
CA GLY A 206 5.38 -13.58 -15.71
C GLY A 206 3.95 -13.10 -15.43
N ASP A 207 3.53 -11.99 -16.02
CA ASP A 207 2.14 -11.55 -15.96
C ASP A 207 1.46 -11.83 -17.31
N GLU A 208 0.54 -12.78 -17.32
CA GLU A 208 -0.30 -13.03 -18.49
C GLU A 208 -1.12 -11.76 -18.79
N ALA A 209 -1.26 -11.45 -20.07
CA ALA A 209 -2.04 -10.28 -20.46
C ALA A 209 -3.43 -10.36 -19.81
N PRO A 210 -3.93 -9.26 -19.20
CA PRO A 210 -5.29 -9.26 -18.71
C PRO A 210 -6.21 -9.63 -19.87
N PRO A 211 -7.32 -10.38 -19.64
CA PRO A 211 -8.28 -10.65 -20.68
C PRO A 211 -8.67 -9.31 -21.29
N ALA A 212 -8.67 -9.27 -22.63
CA ALA A 212 -9.13 -8.09 -23.36
C ALA A 212 -10.54 -7.71 -22.88
N PRO A 213 -10.86 -6.42 -22.72
CA PRO A 213 -12.17 -5.97 -22.28
C PRO A 213 -13.30 -6.41 -23.23
#